data_f44000a27ca10a2eb3ba39879466faac
#
_entry.id   f44000a27ca10a2eb3ba39879466faac
#
_cell.length_a   1.000
_cell.length_b   1.000
_cell.length_c   1.000
_cell.angle_alpha   90.00
_cell.angle_beta   90.00
_cell.angle_gamma   90.00
#
_symmetry.space_group_name_H-M   'P 1'
#
loop_
_entity.id
_entity.type
_entity.pdbx_description
1 polymer ?
#
loop_
_entity_poly.entity_id
_entity_poly.type
_entity_poly.pdbx_seq_one_letter_code
_entity_poly.pdbx_strand_id
1 'polypeptide(L)'
;MWKILTGMCLLVLLAACLSGNGKAEKNGTVADAVAADERPAEKAFPLPQVPMVMTGTAEREAFLLAHYWDAYEAPDTLCAAGWKVVEQAFVSFVNLLERRASEPETVRAAMGSFCGALEQAGTRVRTDLTRLMDECLYNPNSRFYDEALYAVYLEERLAAADKADPLRSAWVFKLDLIRRNAVGSAASDFVYYLPDGRRCSLYTTPMRGRRLLLVFYDPECHSCHDILVGMFADPVLNRALETDRVTVLAVYTEGKPEVWKKYLEGMPAKWLIGEDRRSVKDKALYDLKAMPTLYLLDADRKVLLKDAPFDEIRNWLDDGGRL
;
A
#
# COMPACT_ATOMS: atom_id res chain seq x y z
N MET A 1 -21.91 -10.23 3.36
CA MET A 1 -21.49 -11.19 4.39
C MET A 1 -20.17 -11.83 3.92
N TRP A 2 -19.06 -11.22 4.29
CA TRP A 2 -17.71 -11.70 3.97
C TRP A 2 -17.01 -12.00 5.28
N LYS A 3 -16.58 -13.23 5.44
CA LYS A 3 -15.90 -13.70 6.66
C LYS A 3 -14.44 -13.24 6.62
N ILE A 4 -14.05 -12.52 7.66
CA ILE A 4 -12.69 -12.13 8.01
C ILE A 4 -11.88 -13.40 8.26
N LEU A 5 -10.82 -13.63 7.48
CA LEU A 5 -9.77 -14.62 7.77
C LEU A 5 -8.66 -13.92 8.55
N THR A 6 -8.73 -14.04 9.87
CA THR A 6 -7.60 -13.74 10.77
C THR A 6 -6.55 -14.85 10.61
N GLY A 7 -5.42 -14.50 10.02
CA GLY A 7 -4.25 -15.38 9.88
C GLY A 7 -3.57 -15.61 11.22
N MET A 8 -3.61 -16.84 11.68
CA MET A 8 -2.93 -17.32 12.87
C MET A 8 -1.48 -17.67 12.51
N CYS A 9 -0.54 -16.93 13.09
CA CYS A 9 0.90 -17.20 13.01
C CYS A 9 1.21 -18.47 13.82
N LEU A 10 1.51 -19.58 13.15
CA LEU A 10 1.94 -20.82 13.81
C LEU A 10 3.47 -20.87 13.85
N LEU A 11 4.01 -20.66 15.06
CA LEU A 11 5.40 -20.94 15.42
C LEU A 11 5.61 -22.45 15.43
N VAL A 12 6.45 -22.98 14.56
CA VAL A 12 6.92 -24.36 14.62
C VAL A 12 8.17 -24.40 15.48
N LEU A 13 8.03 -24.91 16.70
CA LEU A 13 9.12 -25.31 17.57
C LEU A 13 9.62 -26.70 17.14
N LEU A 14 10.86 -26.80 16.73
CA LEU A 14 11.62 -28.06 16.59
C LEU A 14 11.99 -28.57 17.99
N ALA A 15 11.44 -29.71 18.36
CA ALA A 15 11.93 -30.50 19.49
C ALA A 15 12.44 -31.82 18.95
N ALA A 16 13.75 -32.01 19.03
CA ALA A 16 14.40 -33.30 18.86
C ALA A 16 14.23 -34.10 20.15
N CYS A 17 13.83 -35.36 20.06
CA CYS A 17 14.04 -36.33 21.12
C CYS A 17 14.55 -37.67 20.59
N LEU A 18 15.61 -38.08 21.19
CA LEU A 18 16.36 -39.32 21.00
C LEU A 18 15.71 -40.51 21.72
N SER A 19 15.96 -41.69 21.15
CA SER A 19 16.16 -43.00 21.74
C SER A 19 15.05 -43.74 22.49
N GLY A 20 14.87 -45.00 22.08
CA GLY A 20 14.26 -46.07 22.87
C GLY A 20 14.10 -47.36 22.11
N ASN A 21 15.02 -48.28 22.37
CA ASN A 21 15.16 -49.65 21.88
C ASN A 21 14.05 -50.59 22.41
N GLY A 22 13.60 -51.58 21.61
CA GLY A 22 12.78 -52.67 22.18
C GLY A 22 12.09 -53.60 21.17
N LYS A 23 12.79 -54.65 20.81
CA LYS A 23 12.40 -56.05 20.47
C LYS A 23 11.23 -56.38 19.55
N ALA A 24 11.58 -57.22 18.63
CA ALA A 24 10.79 -57.94 17.63
C ALA A 24 9.73 -58.91 18.20
N GLU A 25 8.64 -59.01 17.48
CA GLU A 25 7.87 -60.28 17.35
C GLU A 25 7.24 -60.37 15.97
N LYS A 26 7.36 -61.54 15.34
CA LYS A 26 6.86 -61.92 14.02
C LYS A 26 5.40 -62.35 14.12
N ASN A 27 4.53 -61.94 13.20
CA ASN A 27 3.74 -62.81 12.33
C ASN A 27 2.63 -62.04 11.59
N GLY A 28 2.39 -62.42 10.35
CA GLY A 28 1.09 -62.22 9.72
C GLY A 28 1.09 -61.40 8.44
N THR A 29 1.31 -62.09 7.33
CA THR A 29 1.07 -61.65 5.96
C THR A 29 -0.36 -61.19 5.75
N VAL A 30 -0.59 -59.96 5.39
CA VAL A 30 -1.70 -59.52 4.50
C VAL A 30 -1.12 -58.40 3.65
N ALA A 31 -1.01 -58.64 2.36
CA ALA A 31 -0.66 -57.62 1.38
C ALA A 31 -1.89 -56.79 1.08
N ASP A 32 -2.05 -55.71 1.80
CA ASP A 32 -2.90 -54.59 1.37
C ASP A 32 -2.01 -53.58 0.65
N ALA A 33 -2.17 -53.55 -0.66
CA ALA A 33 -1.62 -52.54 -1.53
C ALA A 33 -2.26 -51.19 -1.12
N VAL A 34 -1.59 -50.46 -0.21
CA VAL A 34 -1.83 -49.04 -0.04
C VAL A 34 -1.33 -48.38 -1.33
N ALA A 35 -2.27 -48.07 -2.21
CA ALA A 35 -2.03 -47.15 -3.31
C ALA A 35 -1.47 -45.87 -2.69
N ALA A 36 -0.16 -45.64 -2.85
CA ALA A 36 0.46 -44.39 -2.55
C ALA A 36 -0.28 -43.36 -3.39
N ASP A 37 -1.02 -42.50 -2.72
CA ASP A 37 -1.59 -41.29 -3.29
C ASP A 37 -0.38 -40.43 -3.73
N GLU A 38 0.06 -40.66 -4.98
CA GLU A 38 1.03 -39.80 -5.66
C GLU A 38 0.37 -38.45 -5.89
N ARG A 39 0.25 -37.64 -4.86
CA ARG A 39 0.06 -36.22 -5.03
C ARG A 39 1.22 -35.74 -5.89
N PRO A 40 0.98 -35.11 -7.06
CA PRO A 40 2.03 -34.53 -7.86
C PRO A 40 2.85 -33.62 -6.95
N ALA A 41 4.16 -33.85 -6.85
CA ALA A 41 5.05 -32.97 -6.11
C ALA A 41 4.81 -31.55 -6.57
N GLU A 42 4.40 -30.67 -5.67
CA GLU A 42 4.20 -29.26 -5.98
C GLU A 42 5.50 -28.74 -6.59
N LYS A 43 5.46 -28.36 -7.88
CA LYS A 43 6.63 -27.77 -8.52
C LYS A 43 6.95 -26.49 -7.77
N ALA A 44 8.17 -26.40 -7.21
CA ALA A 44 8.67 -25.18 -6.60
C ALA A 44 8.67 -24.05 -7.65
N PHE A 45 8.52 -22.80 -7.19
CA PHE A 45 8.64 -21.63 -8.07
C PHE A 45 10.03 -21.60 -8.72
N PRO A 46 10.14 -21.41 -10.06
CA PRO A 46 11.40 -21.50 -10.79
C PRO A 46 12.23 -20.22 -10.58
N LEU A 47 13.03 -20.20 -9.51
CA LEU A 47 13.96 -19.08 -9.26
C LEU A 47 15.15 -19.13 -10.23
N PRO A 48 15.70 -17.97 -10.64
CA PRO A 48 16.89 -17.91 -11.47
C PRO A 48 18.11 -18.44 -10.74
N GLN A 49 19.03 -19.09 -11.47
CA GLN A 49 20.30 -19.51 -10.93
C GLN A 49 21.28 -18.33 -10.87
N VAL A 50 21.64 -17.90 -9.67
CA VAL A 50 22.61 -16.83 -9.47
C VAL A 50 24.01 -17.32 -9.87
N PRO A 51 24.72 -16.62 -10.80
CA PRO A 51 26.05 -17.01 -11.24
C PRO A 51 27.03 -17.14 -10.08
N MET A 52 27.83 -18.24 -10.07
CA MET A 52 28.80 -18.50 -8.99
C MET A 52 29.91 -17.46 -8.88
N VAL A 53 30.18 -16.72 -9.95
CA VAL A 53 31.13 -15.58 -9.97
C VAL A 53 30.66 -14.41 -9.12
N MET A 54 29.35 -14.27 -8.88
CA MET A 54 28.79 -13.25 -8.00
C MET A 54 28.96 -13.68 -6.53
N THR A 55 29.88 -13.06 -5.81
CA THR A 55 30.21 -13.39 -4.42
C THR A 55 29.61 -12.45 -3.40
N GLY A 56 29.29 -11.20 -3.80
CA GLY A 56 28.67 -10.18 -2.94
C GLY A 56 27.20 -10.46 -2.69
N THR A 57 26.75 -10.42 -1.42
CA THR A 57 25.34 -10.63 -1.06
C THR A 57 24.43 -9.65 -1.79
N ALA A 58 24.81 -8.36 -1.83
CA ALA A 58 24.05 -7.30 -2.49
C ALA A 58 23.89 -7.55 -4.01
N GLU A 59 24.98 -7.93 -4.68
CA GLU A 59 25.01 -8.25 -6.10
C GLU A 59 24.13 -9.45 -6.43
N ARG A 60 24.20 -10.49 -5.61
CA ARG A 60 23.39 -11.71 -5.75
C ARG A 60 21.90 -11.45 -5.59
N GLU A 61 21.53 -10.63 -4.60
CA GLU A 61 20.12 -10.24 -4.38
C GLU A 61 19.61 -9.35 -5.51
N ALA A 62 20.41 -8.39 -6.00
CA ALA A 62 20.03 -7.55 -7.14
C ALA A 62 19.83 -8.39 -8.41
N PHE A 63 20.72 -9.34 -8.69
CA PHE A 63 20.56 -10.27 -9.79
C PHE A 63 19.30 -11.14 -9.64
N LEU A 64 19.13 -11.74 -8.46
CA LEU A 64 17.95 -12.56 -8.16
C LEU A 64 16.65 -11.75 -8.39
N LEU A 65 16.61 -10.53 -7.90
CA LEU A 65 15.43 -9.66 -8.03
C LEU A 65 15.16 -9.26 -9.48
N ALA A 66 16.20 -8.84 -10.22
CA ALA A 66 16.05 -8.42 -11.61
C ALA A 66 15.56 -9.55 -12.53
N HIS A 67 15.90 -10.80 -12.20
CA HIS A 67 15.57 -12.00 -13.00
C HIS A 67 14.52 -12.91 -12.33
N TYR A 68 13.83 -12.42 -11.32
CA TYR A 68 12.96 -13.23 -10.46
C TYR A 68 11.87 -13.97 -11.24
N TRP A 69 11.31 -13.34 -12.26
CA TRP A 69 10.20 -13.83 -13.04
C TRP A 69 10.58 -14.39 -14.42
N ASP A 70 11.86 -14.31 -14.82
CA ASP A 70 12.30 -14.67 -16.18
C ASP A 70 12.05 -16.15 -16.54
N ALA A 71 12.15 -17.05 -15.56
CA ALA A 71 11.93 -18.48 -15.75
C ALA A 71 10.49 -18.91 -15.45
N TYR A 72 9.60 -17.98 -15.08
CA TYR A 72 8.21 -18.29 -14.75
C TYR A 72 7.36 -18.37 -16.01
N GLU A 73 7.04 -19.59 -16.42
CA GLU A 73 6.06 -19.86 -17.48
C GLU A 73 4.68 -19.97 -16.83
N ALA A 74 3.90 -18.90 -16.88
CA ALA A 74 2.58 -18.85 -16.28
C ALA A 74 1.61 -19.75 -17.07
N PRO A 75 1.00 -20.77 -16.44
CA PRO A 75 -0.02 -21.58 -17.09
C PRO A 75 -1.32 -20.77 -17.27
N ASP A 76 -2.19 -21.19 -18.16
CA ASP A 76 -3.52 -20.56 -18.35
C ASP A 76 -4.38 -20.64 -17.08
N THR A 77 -4.21 -21.72 -16.32
CA THR A 77 -4.92 -21.94 -15.06
C THR A 77 -4.00 -22.57 -14.03
N LEU A 78 -4.17 -22.16 -12.78
CA LEU A 78 -3.49 -22.75 -11.63
C LEU A 78 -4.51 -23.46 -10.74
N CYS A 79 -4.17 -24.68 -10.26
CA CYS A 79 -4.89 -25.30 -9.15
C CYS A 79 -4.59 -24.52 -7.86
N ALA A 80 -5.39 -24.75 -6.80
CA ALA A 80 -5.24 -24.05 -5.53
C ALA A 80 -3.83 -24.20 -4.90
N ALA A 81 -3.22 -25.37 -5.06
CA ALA A 81 -1.86 -25.64 -4.58
C ALA A 81 -0.82 -24.82 -5.37
N GLY A 82 -0.89 -24.87 -6.71
CA GLY A 82 0.00 -24.09 -7.58
C GLY A 82 -0.15 -22.59 -7.36
N TRP A 83 -1.37 -22.10 -7.11
CA TRP A 83 -1.60 -20.69 -6.76
C TRP A 83 -0.89 -20.29 -5.47
N LYS A 84 -0.95 -21.14 -4.44
CA LYS A 84 -0.26 -20.88 -3.16
C LYS A 84 1.26 -20.75 -3.31
N VAL A 85 1.88 -21.55 -4.19
CA VAL A 85 3.31 -21.45 -4.51
C VAL A 85 3.62 -20.09 -5.15
N VAL A 86 2.81 -19.66 -6.12
CA VAL A 86 2.99 -18.37 -6.80
C VAL A 86 2.77 -17.20 -5.85
N GLU A 87 1.75 -17.26 -5.00
CA GLU A 87 1.48 -16.24 -3.98
C GLU A 87 2.66 -16.08 -2.99
N GLN A 88 3.23 -17.19 -2.51
CA GLN A 88 4.41 -17.15 -1.65
C GLN A 88 5.64 -16.58 -2.36
N ALA A 89 5.84 -16.95 -3.62
CA ALA A 89 6.92 -16.40 -4.44
C ALA A 89 6.71 -14.89 -4.66
N PHE A 90 5.48 -14.45 -4.91
CA PHE A 90 5.14 -13.02 -5.06
C PHE A 90 5.45 -12.24 -3.77
N VAL A 91 5.06 -12.74 -2.60
CA VAL A 91 5.39 -12.10 -1.31
C VAL A 91 6.91 -12.02 -1.11
N SER A 92 7.64 -13.06 -1.49
CA SER A 92 9.12 -13.06 -1.43
C SER A 92 9.73 -12.03 -2.38
N PHE A 93 9.18 -11.88 -3.58
CA PHE A 93 9.54 -10.84 -4.55
C PHE A 93 9.33 -9.43 -4.00
N VAL A 94 8.16 -9.14 -3.42
CA VAL A 94 7.87 -7.83 -2.83
C VAL A 94 8.79 -7.52 -1.64
N ASN A 95 9.11 -8.49 -0.79
CA ASN A 95 10.11 -8.32 0.28
C ASN A 95 11.52 -7.99 -0.26
N LEU A 96 11.91 -8.56 -1.40
CA LEU A 96 13.18 -8.22 -2.06
C LEU A 96 13.14 -6.79 -2.64
N LEU A 97 12.03 -6.39 -3.26
CA LEU A 97 11.82 -5.04 -3.77
C LEU A 97 11.96 -3.99 -2.66
N GLU A 98 11.29 -4.21 -1.52
CA GLU A 98 11.35 -3.30 -0.36
C GLU A 98 12.80 -3.10 0.12
N ARG A 99 13.59 -4.18 0.23
CA ARG A 99 15.00 -4.09 0.63
C ARG A 99 15.90 -3.36 -0.38
N ARG A 100 15.47 -3.27 -1.64
CA ARG A 100 16.21 -2.64 -2.74
C ARG A 100 15.55 -1.39 -3.28
N ALA A 101 14.58 -0.81 -2.55
CA ALA A 101 13.82 0.35 -2.98
C ALA A 101 14.70 1.59 -3.31
N SER A 102 15.88 1.70 -2.69
CA SER A 102 16.85 2.76 -2.96
C SER A 102 17.71 2.53 -4.23
N GLU A 103 17.52 1.42 -4.96
CA GLU A 103 18.27 1.05 -6.16
C GLU A 103 17.37 1.12 -7.40
N PRO A 104 17.15 2.29 -8.02
CA PRO A 104 16.12 2.48 -9.04
C PRO A 104 16.29 1.59 -10.28
N GLU A 105 17.52 1.33 -10.71
CA GLU A 105 17.78 0.45 -11.88
C GLU A 105 17.44 -1.00 -11.58
N THR A 106 17.77 -1.50 -10.39
CA THR A 106 17.43 -2.84 -9.93
C THR A 106 15.91 -3.02 -9.81
N VAL A 107 15.22 -2.03 -9.22
CA VAL A 107 13.75 -2.01 -9.10
C VAL A 107 13.09 -2.00 -10.48
N ARG A 108 13.56 -1.17 -11.40
CA ARG A 108 13.04 -1.07 -12.76
C ARG A 108 13.20 -2.38 -13.53
N ALA A 109 14.38 -2.99 -13.48
CA ALA A 109 14.64 -4.30 -14.09
C ALA A 109 13.71 -5.38 -13.55
N ALA A 110 13.54 -5.43 -12.22
CA ALA A 110 12.65 -6.38 -11.55
C ALA A 110 11.17 -6.20 -11.96
N MET A 111 10.68 -4.97 -12.00
CA MET A 111 9.33 -4.66 -12.43
C MET A 111 9.12 -4.96 -13.91
N GLY A 112 10.14 -4.70 -14.76
CA GLY A 112 10.12 -5.07 -16.18
C GLY A 112 10.01 -6.58 -16.39
N SER A 113 10.81 -7.39 -15.67
CA SER A 113 10.74 -8.85 -15.69
C SER A 113 9.35 -9.35 -15.24
N PHE A 114 8.80 -8.82 -14.14
CA PHE A 114 7.44 -9.12 -13.68
C PHE A 114 6.38 -8.78 -14.73
N CYS A 115 6.43 -7.58 -15.32
CA CYS A 115 5.48 -7.16 -16.35
C CYS A 115 5.60 -8.01 -17.62
N GLY A 116 6.80 -8.43 -18.00
CA GLY A 116 7.03 -9.38 -19.10
C GLY A 116 6.38 -10.74 -18.84
N ALA A 117 6.48 -11.26 -17.60
CA ALA A 117 5.80 -12.48 -17.20
C ALA A 117 4.27 -12.33 -17.22
N LEU A 118 3.74 -11.16 -16.83
CA LEU A 118 2.29 -10.87 -16.92
C LEU A 118 1.78 -10.91 -18.36
N GLU A 119 2.55 -10.40 -19.34
CA GLU A 119 2.13 -10.41 -20.75
C GLU A 119 2.03 -11.82 -21.34
N GLN A 120 2.84 -12.74 -20.83
CA GLN A 120 2.84 -14.15 -21.26
C GLN A 120 1.82 -14.99 -20.49
N ALA A 121 1.31 -14.48 -19.36
CA ALA A 121 0.37 -15.20 -18.51
C ALA A 121 -1.05 -15.28 -19.15
N GLY A 122 -1.74 -16.41 -18.93
CA GLY A 122 -3.18 -16.52 -19.21
C GLY A 122 -3.98 -15.48 -18.42
N THR A 123 -5.14 -15.08 -18.94
CA THR A 123 -5.96 -13.97 -18.43
C THR A 123 -6.23 -14.06 -16.91
N ARG A 124 -6.51 -15.27 -16.41
CA ARG A 124 -6.81 -15.44 -14.97
C ARG A 124 -5.59 -15.19 -14.11
N VAL A 125 -4.45 -15.80 -14.42
CA VAL A 125 -3.20 -15.64 -13.66
C VAL A 125 -2.73 -14.20 -13.72
N ARG A 126 -2.81 -13.56 -14.88
CA ARG A 126 -2.52 -12.12 -15.07
C ARG A 126 -3.36 -11.24 -14.16
N THR A 127 -4.68 -11.47 -14.12
CA THR A 127 -5.62 -10.73 -13.27
C THR A 127 -5.29 -10.90 -11.79
N ASP A 128 -5.04 -12.13 -11.35
CA ASP A 128 -4.75 -12.43 -9.95
C ASP A 128 -3.40 -11.84 -9.50
N LEU A 129 -2.34 -11.90 -10.33
CA LEU A 129 -1.04 -11.28 -10.04
C LEU A 129 -1.12 -9.74 -10.05
N THR A 130 -1.89 -9.15 -10.99
CA THR A 130 -2.13 -7.70 -10.99
C THR A 130 -2.84 -7.27 -9.71
N ARG A 131 -3.87 -8.03 -9.27
CA ARG A 131 -4.57 -7.77 -8.01
C ARG A 131 -3.64 -7.88 -6.80
N LEU A 132 -2.74 -8.88 -6.74
CA LEU A 132 -1.75 -8.98 -5.66
C LEU A 132 -0.82 -7.76 -5.63
N MET A 133 -0.39 -7.25 -6.79
CA MET A 133 0.44 -6.05 -6.86
C MET A 133 -0.31 -4.82 -6.31
N ASP A 134 -1.58 -4.65 -6.70
CA ASP A 134 -2.45 -3.58 -6.19
C ASP A 134 -2.64 -3.70 -4.66
N GLU A 135 -2.93 -4.91 -4.17
CA GLU A 135 -3.13 -5.18 -2.74
C GLU A 135 -1.85 -4.99 -1.92
N CYS A 136 -0.68 -5.32 -2.46
CA CYS A 136 0.58 -5.17 -1.75
C CYS A 136 1.09 -3.72 -1.75
N LEU A 137 1.24 -3.10 -2.92
CA LEU A 137 1.96 -1.83 -3.03
C LEU A 137 1.06 -0.59 -3.03
N TYR A 138 -0.24 -0.73 -3.36
CA TYR A 138 -1.14 0.42 -3.48
C TYR A 138 -2.22 0.50 -2.39
N ASN A 139 -2.50 -0.59 -1.69
CA ASN A 139 -3.44 -0.57 -0.57
C ASN A 139 -2.77 0.05 0.67
N PRO A 140 -3.27 1.17 1.21
CA PRO A 140 -2.68 1.85 2.37
C PRO A 140 -2.69 1.02 3.66
N ASN A 141 -3.49 -0.06 3.72
CA ASN A 141 -3.49 -1.00 4.85
C ASN A 141 -2.48 -2.15 4.68
N SER A 142 -1.75 -2.19 3.57
CA SER A 142 -0.71 -3.19 3.35
C SER A 142 0.57 -2.82 4.09
N ARG A 143 1.22 -3.81 4.70
CA ARG A 143 2.57 -3.63 5.28
C ARG A 143 3.63 -3.28 4.23
N PHE A 144 3.34 -3.55 2.95
CA PHE A 144 4.22 -3.30 1.80
C PHE A 144 3.83 -2.04 1.02
N TYR A 145 2.91 -1.24 1.56
CA TYR A 145 2.46 -0.03 0.88
C TYR A 145 3.64 0.87 0.51
N ASP A 146 3.82 1.09 -0.79
CA ASP A 146 4.87 1.95 -1.35
C ASP A 146 4.43 2.51 -2.71
N GLU A 147 4.01 3.78 -2.73
CA GLU A 147 3.58 4.44 -3.96
C GLU A 147 4.71 4.62 -4.99
N ALA A 148 5.96 4.75 -4.54
CA ALA A 148 7.09 4.92 -5.46
C ALA A 148 7.37 3.61 -6.21
N LEU A 149 7.41 2.49 -5.52
CA LEU A 149 7.51 1.17 -6.14
C LEU A 149 6.32 0.87 -7.05
N TYR A 150 5.10 1.23 -6.61
CA TYR A 150 3.91 1.03 -7.43
C TYR A 150 3.88 1.91 -8.68
N ALA A 151 4.41 3.14 -8.62
CA ALA A 151 4.56 3.99 -9.80
C ALA A 151 5.53 3.38 -10.82
N VAL A 152 6.67 2.81 -10.38
CA VAL A 152 7.59 2.07 -11.27
C VAL A 152 6.89 0.87 -11.90
N TYR A 153 6.10 0.11 -11.12
CA TYR A 153 5.29 -0.99 -11.68
C TYR A 153 4.37 -0.51 -12.79
N LEU A 154 3.63 0.60 -12.58
CA LEU A 154 2.71 1.13 -13.60
C LEU A 154 3.46 1.62 -14.86
N GLU A 155 4.64 2.22 -14.71
CA GLU A 155 5.50 2.61 -15.84
C GLU A 155 5.90 1.40 -16.69
N GLU A 156 6.43 0.36 -16.04
CA GLU A 156 6.85 -0.87 -16.72
C GLU A 156 5.64 -1.64 -17.30
N ARG A 157 4.50 -1.59 -16.61
CA ARG A 157 3.25 -2.17 -17.12
C ARG A 157 2.77 -1.48 -18.39
N LEU A 158 2.86 -0.15 -18.42
CA LEU A 158 2.56 0.66 -19.62
C LEU A 158 3.56 0.46 -20.76
N ALA A 159 4.82 0.15 -20.45
CA ALA A 159 5.84 -0.15 -21.45
C ALA A 159 5.66 -1.55 -22.07
N ALA A 160 5.32 -2.55 -21.27
CA ALA A 160 5.19 -3.94 -21.69
C ALA A 160 3.88 -4.24 -22.41
N ALA A 161 2.76 -3.63 -21.99
CA ALA A 161 1.42 -3.94 -22.49
C ALA A 161 1.18 -3.43 -23.91
N ASP A 162 0.34 -4.17 -24.67
CA ASP A 162 -0.15 -3.72 -25.95
C ASP A 162 -0.76 -2.33 -25.87
N LYS A 163 -0.52 -1.51 -26.91
CA LYS A 163 -1.10 -0.16 -27.01
C LYS A 163 -2.63 -0.16 -27.04
N ALA A 164 -3.23 -1.25 -27.49
CA ALA A 164 -4.68 -1.46 -27.54
C ALA A 164 -5.26 -2.10 -26.25
N ASP A 165 -4.43 -2.35 -25.22
CA ASP A 165 -4.92 -2.93 -23.97
C ASP A 165 -6.01 -2.04 -23.34
N PRO A 166 -7.23 -2.58 -23.09
CA PRO A 166 -8.36 -1.79 -22.56
C PRO A 166 -8.12 -1.19 -21.18
N LEU A 167 -7.17 -1.73 -20.40
CA LEU A 167 -6.83 -1.23 -19.06
C LEU A 167 -5.78 -0.11 -19.09
N ARG A 168 -5.17 0.16 -20.24
CA ARG A 168 -4.09 1.14 -20.35
C ARG A 168 -4.49 2.54 -19.87
N SER A 169 -5.70 2.99 -20.18
CA SER A 169 -6.20 4.30 -19.71
C SER A 169 -6.34 4.36 -18.18
N ALA A 170 -6.74 3.26 -17.57
CA ALA A 170 -6.84 3.15 -16.10
C ALA A 170 -5.46 3.21 -15.42
N TRP A 171 -4.43 2.56 -16.01
CA TRP A 171 -3.05 2.64 -15.49
C TRP A 171 -2.46 4.04 -15.63
N VAL A 172 -2.68 4.71 -16.78
CA VAL A 172 -2.24 6.10 -16.98
C VAL A 172 -2.92 7.00 -15.93
N PHE A 173 -4.23 6.89 -15.76
CA PHE A 173 -4.97 7.67 -14.77
C PHE A 173 -4.45 7.43 -13.34
N LYS A 174 -4.22 6.17 -12.97
CA LYS A 174 -3.71 5.81 -11.65
C LYS A 174 -2.29 6.36 -11.43
N LEU A 175 -1.42 6.25 -12.41
CA LEU A 175 -0.06 6.80 -12.35
C LEU A 175 -0.06 8.33 -12.20
N ASP A 176 -0.91 9.03 -12.96
CA ASP A 176 -1.07 10.48 -12.84
C ASP A 176 -1.60 10.87 -11.46
N LEU A 177 -2.54 10.09 -10.91
CA LEU A 177 -3.12 10.34 -9.59
C LEU A 177 -2.08 10.16 -8.47
N ILE A 178 -1.25 9.11 -8.54
CA ILE A 178 -0.15 8.88 -7.61
C ILE A 178 0.86 10.03 -7.65
N ARG A 179 1.18 10.53 -8.83
CA ARG A 179 2.13 11.64 -9.02
C ARG A 179 1.59 13.00 -8.59
N ARG A 180 0.26 13.14 -8.46
CA ARG A 180 -0.32 14.37 -7.91
C ARG A 180 0.06 14.53 -6.46
N ASN A 181 0.23 15.81 -6.08
CA ASN A 181 0.54 16.16 -4.70
C ASN A 181 1.77 15.39 -4.15
N ALA A 182 2.75 15.09 -5.02
CA ALA A 182 3.98 14.45 -4.59
C ALA A 182 4.73 15.35 -3.58
N VAL A 183 5.49 14.74 -2.69
CA VAL A 183 6.33 15.47 -1.73
C VAL A 183 7.24 16.45 -2.47
N GLY A 184 7.30 17.70 -2.00
CA GLY A 184 8.03 18.80 -2.63
C GLY A 184 7.27 19.53 -3.74
N SER A 185 6.14 19.00 -4.25
CA SER A 185 5.29 19.68 -5.24
C SER A 185 4.23 20.57 -4.58
N ALA A 186 3.67 21.50 -5.35
CA ALA A 186 2.52 22.28 -4.93
C ALA A 186 1.27 21.38 -4.80
N ALA A 187 0.55 21.47 -3.70
CA ALA A 187 -0.70 20.76 -3.50
C ALA A 187 -1.79 21.28 -4.46
N SER A 188 -2.64 20.40 -4.97
CA SER A 188 -3.75 20.77 -5.85
C SER A 188 -4.72 21.70 -5.12
N ASP A 189 -5.05 22.85 -5.70
CA ASP A 189 -6.06 23.75 -5.14
C ASP A 189 -7.46 23.16 -5.29
N PHE A 190 -8.29 23.37 -4.30
CA PHE A 190 -9.71 23.00 -4.32
C PHE A 190 -10.53 24.00 -3.51
N VAL A 191 -11.81 24.07 -3.83
CA VAL A 191 -12.78 24.92 -3.13
C VAL A 191 -13.48 24.14 -2.04
N TYR A 192 -13.64 24.77 -0.87
CA TYR A 192 -14.45 24.25 0.22
C TYR A 192 -15.32 25.36 0.82
N TYR A 193 -16.32 24.97 1.58
CA TYR A 193 -17.29 25.86 2.23
C TYR A 193 -17.22 25.69 3.73
N LEU A 194 -17.16 26.79 4.46
CA LEU A 194 -17.21 26.82 5.91
C LEU A 194 -18.66 26.65 6.43
N PRO A 195 -18.85 26.35 7.73
CA PRO A 195 -20.20 26.20 8.31
C PRO A 195 -21.11 27.41 8.15
N ASP A 196 -20.54 28.62 8.06
CA ASP A 196 -21.25 29.86 7.82
C ASP A 196 -21.55 30.12 6.32
N GLY A 197 -21.20 29.17 5.43
CA GLY A 197 -21.42 29.25 4.00
C GLY A 197 -20.35 30.01 3.22
N ARG A 198 -19.34 30.57 3.86
CA ARG A 198 -18.21 31.23 3.16
C ARG A 198 -17.48 30.25 2.29
N ARG A 199 -17.22 30.66 1.06
CA ARG A 199 -16.42 29.92 0.09
C ARG A 199 -14.94 30.27 0.25
N CYS A 200 -14.11 29.26 0.42
CA CYS A 200 -12.65 29.36 0.52
C CYS A 200 -11.99 28.43 -0.51
N SER A 201 -10.69 28.58 -0.72
CA SER A 201 -9.87 27.56 -1.39
C SER A 201 -8.70 27.16 -0.50
N LEU A 202 -8.02 26.05 -0.82
CA LEU A 202 -6.82 25.62 -0.10
C LEU A 202 -5.79 26.76 -0.04
N TYR A 203 -5.57 27.45 -1.17
CA TYR A 203 -4.59 28.55 -1.26
C TYR A 203 -5.02 29.83 -0.55
N THR A 204 -6.31 30.06 -0.36
CA THR A 204 -6.83 31.21 0.38
C THR A 204 -7.11 30.90 1.85
N THR A 205 -6.87 29.66 2.29
CA THR A 205 -7.03 29.26 3.70
C THR A 205 -6.14 30.11 4.60
N PRO A 206 -6.71 30.83 5.61
CA PRO A 206 -5.91 31.62 6.53
C PRO A 206 -5.05 30.70 7.39
N MET A 207 -3.75 30.94 7.38
CA MET A 207 -2.80 30.19 8.19
C MET A 207 -2.40 30.97 9.43
N ARG A 208 -2.49 30.30 10.58
CA ARG A 208 -1.90 30.77 11.83
C ARG A 208 -0.57 30.05 12.05
N GLY A 209 0.39 30.19 11.17
CA GLY A 209 1.65 29.48 11.30
C GLY A 209 2.25 29.08 9.95
N ARG A 210 3.32 28.31 10.02
CA ARG A 210 4.11 27.94 8.84
C ARG A 210 3.70 26.63 8.20
N ARG A 211 2.71 25.92 8.76
CA ARG A 211 2.29 24.60 8.29
C ARG A 211 0.79 24.49 8.25
N LEU A 212 0.31 23.72 7.31
CA LEU A 212 -1.10 23.34 7.20
C LEU A 212 -1.23 21.81 7.26
N LEU A 213 -1.91 21.31 8.28
CA LEU A 213 -2.35 19.92 8.34
C LEU A 213 -3.72 19.83 7.66
N LEU A 214 -3.72 19.27 6.45
CA LEU A 214 -4.93 19.02 5.68
C LEU A 214 -5.42 17.59 5.97
N VAL A 215 -6.67 17.47 6.38
CA VAL A 215 -7.31 16.22 6.75
C VAL A 215 -8.57 16.02 5.93
N PHE A 216 -8.58 15.08 5.01
CA PHE A 216 -9.81 14.62 4.36
C PHE A 216 -10.46 13.54 5.23
N TYR A 217 -11.73 13.68 5.54
CA TYR A 217 -12.42 12.78 6.45
C TYR A 217 -13.87 12.53 6.06
N ASP A 218 -14.41 11.42 6.61
CA ASP A 218 -15.83 11.11 6.58
C ASP A 218 -16.28 10.81 8.03
N PRO A 219 -17.23 11.57 8.61
CA PRO A 219 -17.69 11.33 9.98
C PRO A 219 -18.46 10.03 10.15
N GLU A 220 -18.96 9.41 9.08
CA GLU A 220 -19.61 8.09 9.12
C GLU A 220 -18.59 6.92 9.05
N CYS A 221 -17.30 7.21 8.84
CA CYS A 221 -16.23 6.23 8.79
C CYS A 221 -15.64 5.98 10.18
N HIS A 222 -15.64 4.72 10.64
CA HIS A 222 -15.14 4.34 11.96
C HIS A 222 -13.64 4.69 12.15
N SER A 223 -12.81 4.37 11.16
CA SER A 223 -11.37 4.70 11.20
C SER A 223 -11.11 6.21 11.29
N CYS A 224 -11.92 7.04 10.62
CA CYS A 224 -11.85 8.48 10.75
C CYS A 224 -12.12 8.93 12.17
N HIS A 225 -13.17 8.38 12.79
CA HIS A 225 -13.52 8.71 14.16
C HIS A 225 -12.36 8.44 15.12
N ASP A 226 -11.77 7.25 15.09
CA ASP A 226 -10.69 6.85 15.98
C ASP A 226 -9.45 7.73 15.81
N ILE A 227 -9.05 8.02 14.55
CA ILE A 227 -7.89 8.86 14.26
C ILE A 227 -8.16 10.30 14.69
N LEU A 228 -9.33 10.86 14.38
CA LEU A 228 -9.69 12.23 14.78
C LEU A 228 -9.73 12.38 16.30
N VAL A 229 -10.30 11.43 17.03
CA VAL A 229 -10.29 11.43 18.51
C VAL A 229 -8.86 11.41 19.04
N GLY A 230 -7.98 10.58 18.48
CA GLY A 230 -6.56 10.56 18.81
C GLY A 230 -5.88 11.93 18.55
N MET A 231 -6.16 12.55 17.40
CA MET A 231 -5.65 13.89 17.05
C MET A 231 -6.16 14.98 18.02
N PHE A 232 -7.43 14.91 18.43
CA PHE A 232 -8.00 15.89 19.37
C PHE A 232 -7.33 15.85 20.73
N ALA A 233 -6.95 14.66 21.19
CA ALA A 233 -6.31 14.44 22.49
C ALA A 233 -4.77 14.60 22.42
N ASP A 234 -4.16 14.71 21.23
CA ASP A 234 -2.71 14.69 21.10
C ASP A 234 -2.03 15.97 21.62
N PRO A 235 -1.10 15.86 22.61
CA PRO A 235 -0.48 17.03 23.23
C PRO A 235 0.49 17.75 22.29
N VAL A 236 1.13 17.07 21.33
CA VAL A 236 2.07 17.67 20.38
C VAL A 236 1.30 18.55 19.39
N LEU A 237 0.21 18.01 18.82
CA LEU A 237 -0.66 18.75 17.91
C LEU A 237 -1.29 19.96 18.62
N ASN A 238 -1.81 19.78 19.83
CA ASN A 238 -2.43 20.86 20.60
C ASN A 238 -1.44 21.97 20.93
N ARG A 239 -0.20 21.62 21.34
CA ARG A 239 0.87 22.61 21.55
C ARG A 239 1.23 23.34 20.25
N ALA A 240 1.28 22.62 19.11
CA ALA A 240 1.58 23.24 17.82
C ALA A 240 0.48 24.20 17.37
N LEU A 241 -0.79 23.91 17.67
CA LEU A 241 -1.93 24.81 17.46
C LEU A 241 -1.89 26.02 18.38
N GLU A 242 -1.56 25.84 19.66
CA GLU A 242 -1.48 26.91 20.67
C GLU A 242 -0.34 27.90 20.42
N THR A 243 0.75 27.41 19.83
CA THR A 243 1.93 28.22 19.49
C THR A 243 1.92 28.70 18.04
N ASP A 244 0.78 28.62 17.35
CA ASP A 244 0.61 29.02 15.96
C ASP A 244 1.66 28.43 14.99
N ARG A 245 2.12 27.18 15.26
CA ARG A 245 3.04 26.47 14.37
C ARG A 245 2.33 25.72 13.25
N VAL A 246 1.10 25.29 13.49
CA VAL A 246 0.27 24.55 12.53
C VAL A 246 -1.15 25.10 12.52
N THR A 247 -1.77 25.10 11.35
CA THR A 247 -3.22 25.24 11.14
C THR A 247 -3.76 23.89 10.73
N VAL A 248 -4.90 23.46 11.27
CA VAL A 248 -5.60 22.26 10.82
C VAL A 248 -6.78 22.66 9.97
N LEU A 249 -6.87 22.13 8.77
CA LEU A 249 -8.02 22.18 7.89
C LEU A 249 -8.59 20.78 7.69
N ALA A 250 -9.75 20.49 8.28
CA ALA A 250 -10.45 19.24 8.07
C ALA A 250 -11.58 19.43 7.05
N VAL A 251 -11.58 18.61 6.00
CA VAL A 251 -12.49 18.73 4.85
C VAL A 251 -13.28 17.44 4.67
N TYR A 252 -14.60 17.57 4.73
CA TYR A 252 -15.55 16.52 4.40
C TYR A 252 -15.74 16.43 2.88
N THR A 253 -15.61 15.20 2.32
CA THR A 253 -15.56 15.01 0.85
C THR A 253 -16.65 14.12 0.26
N GLU A 254 -17.66 13.69 1.06
CA GLU A 254 -18.72 12.79 0.56
C GLU A 254 -19.93 13.51 -0.05
N GLY A 255 -20.01 14.85 0.09
CA GLY A 255 -21.04 15.66 -0.56
C GLY A 255 -22.44 15.52 0.03
N LYS A 256 -22.57 15.19 1.32
CA LYS A 256 -23.85 15.12 2.05
C LYS A 256 -23.88 16.18 3.15
N PRO A 257 -24.29 17.42 2.85
CA PRO A 257 -24.22 18.53 3.81
C PRO A 257 -24.98 18.29 5.11
N GLU A 258 -26.07 17.54 5.07
CA GLU A 258 -26.88 17.19 6.24
C GLU A 258 -26.16 16.22 7.19
N VAL A 259 -25.32 15.33 6.65
CA VAL A 259 -24.45 14.46 7.47
C VAL A 259 -23.37 15.31 8.12
N TRP A 260 -22.64 16.07 7.32
CA TRP A 260 -21.55 16.92 7.81
C TRP A 260 -21.99 17.86 8.94
N LYS A 261 -23.14 18.54 8.80
CA LYS A 261 -23.67 19.49 9.79
C LYS A 261 -23.91 18.85 11.17
N LYS A 262 -24.33 17.58 11.21
CA LYS A 262 -24.57 16.86 12.48
C LYS A 262 -23.32 16.68 13.32
N TYR A 263 -22.17 16.60 12.69
CA TYR A 263 -20.89 16.32 13.36
C TYR A 263 -20.08 17.58 13.70
N LEU A 264 -20.53 18.76 13.29
CA LEU A 264 -19.80 20.01 13.53
C LEU A 264 -19.64 20.34 15.00
N GLU A 265 -20.64 20.06 15.84
CA GLU A 265 -20.61 20.33 17.28
C GLU A 265 -19.50 19.57 18.02
N GLY A 266 -19.10 18.39 17.51
CA GLY A 266 -18.03 17.58 18.07
C GLY A 266 -16.61 17.96 17.62
N MET A 267 -16.48 18.91 16.69
CA MET A 267 -15.18 19.28 16.11
C MET A 267 -14.47 20.35 16.94
N PRO A 268 -13.11 20.30 17.05
CA PRO A 268 -12.34 21.27 17.85
C PRO A 268 -12.49 22.70 17.30
N ALA A 269 -12.81 23.66 18.20
CA ALA A 269 -13.00 25.07 17.84
C ALA A 269 -11.77 25.75 17.19
N LYS A 270 -10.57 25.19 17.40
CA LYS A 270 -9.32 25.73 16.81
C LYS A 270 -9.08 25.24 15.39
N TRP A 271 -9.84 24.25 14.90
CA TRP A 271 -9.69 23.72 13.56
C TRP A 271 -10.58 24.50 12.57
N LEU A 272 -10.12 24.59 11.33
CA LEU A 272 -10.95 25.00 10.21
C LEU A 272 -11.67 23.76 9.69
N ILE A 273 -12.99 23.79 9.71
CA ILE A 273 -13.82 22.67 9.27
C ILE A 273 -14.57 23.08 8.01
N GLY A 274 -14.43 22.34 6.95
CA GLY A 274 -15.06 22.62 5.67
C GLY A 274 -15.67 21.41 4.99
N GLU A 275 -16.50 21.66 3.99
CA GLU A 275 -16.98 20.66 3.03
C GLU A 275 -16.63 21.10 1.61
N ASP A 276 -16.23 20.17 0.74
CA ASP A 276 -15.85 20.46 -0.65
C ASP A 276 -16.93 20.13 -1.68
N ARG A 277 -18.11 19.69 -1.24
CA ARG A 277 -19.21 19.26 -2.10
C ARG A 277 -18.78 18.17 -3.09
N ARG A 278 -17.91 17.28 -2.66
CA ARG A 278 -17.38 16.14 -3.41
C ARG A 278 -16.42 16.52 -4.56
N SER A 279 -16.05 17.80 -4.70
CA SER A 279 -15.24 18.24 -5.85
C SER A 279 -13.83 17.63 -5.89
N VAL A 280 -13.24 17.32 -4.75
CA VAL A 280 -11.93 16.65 -4.65
C VAL A 280 -11.99 15.25 -5.24
N LYS A 281 -13.03 14.46 -4.91
CA LYS A 281 -13.24 13.12 -5.44
C LYS A 281 -13.62 13.13 -6.92
N ASP A 282 -14.61 13.95 -7.28
CA ASP A 282 -15.15 13.99 -8.66
C ASP A 282 -14.11 14.44 -9.69
N LYS A 283 -13.16 15.29 -9.27
CA LYS A 283 -12.06 15.77 -10.12
C LYS A 283 -10.76 15.00 -9.89
N ALA A 284 -10.77 14.00 -9.02
CA ALA A 284 -9.60 13.24 -8.62
C ALA A 284 -8.40 14.14 -8.27
N LEU A 285 -8.63 15.23 -7.50
CA LEU A 285 -7.58 16.18 -7.15
C LEU A 285 -6.56 15.60 -6.17
N TYR A 286 -6.99 14.68 -5.31
CA TYR A 286 -6.19 13.92 -4.36
C TYR A 286 -6.52 12.44 -4.47
N ASP A 287 -5.54 11.60 -4.19
CA ASP A 287 -5.73 10.16 -4.12
C ASP A 287 -6.24 9.76 -2.73
N LEU A 288 -7.57 9.68 -2.60
CA LEU A 288 -8.25 9.36 -1.35
C LEU A 288 -8.53 7.85 -1.25
N LYS A 289 -7.46 7.03 -1.14
CA LYS A 289 -7.52 5.56 -1.10
C LYS A 289 -8.23 5.04 0.15
N ALA A 290 -7.99 5.69 1.27
CA ALA A 290 -8.60 5.40 2.58
C ALA A 290 -8.93 6.71 3.30
N MET A 291 -9.83 6.62 4.27
CA MET A 291 -10.19 7.75 5.12
C MET A 291 -9.84 7.45 6.58
N PRO A 292 -9.29 8.45 7.30
CA PRO A 292 -8.90 9.77 6.84
C PRO A 292 -7.60 9.76 6.03
N THR A 293 -7.47 10.71 5.08
CA THR A 293 -6.23 10.96 4.34
C THR A 293 -5.61 12.27 4.84
N LEU A 294 -4.33 12.24 5.22
CA LEU A 294 -3.65 13.37 5.84
C LEU A 294 -2.48 13.86 5.00
N TYR A 295 -2.38 15.18 4.85
CA TYR A 295 -1.26 15.86 4.19
C TYR A 295 -0.68 16.93 5.12
N LEU A 296 0.63 17.00 5.21
CA LEU A 296 1.29 18.16 5.83
C LEU A 296 1.86 19.05 4.72
N LEU A 297 1.48 20.34 4.73
CA LEU A 297 1.88 21.33 3.74
C LEU A 297 2.68 22.45 4.40
N ASP A 298 3.61 23.06 3.65
CA ASP A 298 4.29 24.27 4.09
C ASP A 298 3.44 25.56 3.87
N ALA A 299 4.03 26.73 4.14
CA ALA A 299 3.36 28.02 3.99
C ALA A 299 2.96 28.30 2.52
N ASP A 300 3.73 27.79 1.56
CA ASP A 300 3.50 27.96 0.13
C ASP A 300 2.61 26.85 -0.45
N ARG A 301 2.04 26.01 0.40
CA ARG A 301 1.22 24.83 0.04
C ARG A 301 2.00 23.74 -0.68
N LYS A 302 3.32 23.68 -0.52
CA LYS A 302 4.09 22.51 -0.96
C LYS A 302 3.87 21.35 0.01
N VAL A 303 3.77 20.16 -0.55
CA VAL A 303 3.58 18.92 0.20
C VAL A 303 4.88 18.56 0.93
N LEU A 304 4.83 18.47 2.24
CA LEU A 304 5.91 17.98 3.10
C LEU A 304 5.74 16.49 3.40
N LEU A 305 4.52 16.08 3.75
CA LEU A 305 4.14 14.68 3.93
C LEU A 305 2.85 14.43 3.15
N LYS A 306 2.80 13.30 2.44
CA LYS A 306 1.67 12.88 1.59
C LYS A 306 1.08 11.59 2.14
N ASP A 307 -0.24 11.58 2.36
CA ASP A 307 -1.01 10.40 2.78
C ASP A 307 -0.35 9.69 4.00
N ALA A 308 0.20 10.51 4.89
CA ALA A 308 1.02 10.03 6.01
C ALA A 308 0.14 9.64 7.21
N PRO A 309 0.50 8.59 7.95
CA PRO A 309 -0.13 8.28 9.24
C PRO A 309 0.03 9.45 10.22
N PHE A 310 -0.94 9.62 11.12
CA PHE A 310 -0.89 10.72 12.08
C PHE A 310 0.37 10.67 12.99
N ASP A 311 0.84 9.49 13.35
CA ASP A 311 2.07 9.34 14.14
C ASP A 311 3.31 9.92 13.45
N GLU A 312 3.42 9.79 12.14
CA GLU A 312 4.51 10.39 11.35
C GLU A 312 4.41 11.91 11.37
N ILE A 313 3.21 12.45 11.15
CA ILE A 313 2.96 13.89 11.22
C ILE A 313 3.25 14.43 12.62
N ARG A 314 2.83 13.73 13.68
CA ARG A 314 3.10 14.08 15.07
C ARG A 314 4.62 14.15 15.35
N ASN A 315 5.37 13.11 14.94
CA ASN A 315 6.83 13.08 15.11
C ASN A 315 7.48 14.24 14.37
N TRP A 316 7.06 14.51 13.13
CA TRP A 316 7.54 15.65 12.35
C TRP A 316 7.28 17.00 13.05
N LEU A 317 6.11 17.17 13.68
CA LEU A 317 5.78 18.39 14.44
C LEU A 317 6.58 18.51 15.73
N ASP A 318 6.92 17.40 16.40
CA ASP A 318 7.70 17.37 17.64
C ASP A 318 9.18 17.70 17.39
N ASP A 319 9.77 17.12 16.33
CA ASP A 319 11.18 17.35 15.94
C ASP A 319 11.44 18.74 15.35
N GLY A 320 10.43 19.61 15.28
CA GLY A 320 10.51 20.96 14.72
C GLY A 320 10.71 21.00 13.21
N GLY A 321 10.38 19.89 12.51
CA GLY A 321 10.47 19.79 11.05
C GLY A 321 11.88 19.58 10.51
N ARG A 322 12.74 18.96 11.26
CA ARG A 322 14.03 18.45 10.76
C ARG A 322 13.80 17.05 10.17
N LEU A 323 14.00 16.94 8.87
CA LEU A 323 14.27 15.69 8.17
C LEU A 323 15.77 15.44 8.16
#